data_78aabf3a1a676a9a2a63e2a0c85d032c
#
_entry.id   78aabf3a1a676a9a2a63e2a0c85d032c
#
_cell.length_a   1.000
_cell.length_b   1.000
_cell.length_c   1.000
_cell.angle_alpha   90.00
_cell.angle_beta   90.00
_cell.angle_gamma   90.00
#
_symmetry.space_group_name_H-M   'P 1'
#
loop_
_entity.id
_entity.type
_entity.pdbx_description
1 polymer ?
#
loop_
_entity_poly.entity_id
_entity_poly.type
_entity_poly.pdbx_seq_one_letter_code
_entity_poly.pdbx_strand_id
1 'polypeptide(L)' 'MPHTVADLCRAANIDVVELARRTDLDEGRVTAIALGRWTPSPAERQKIAAVFSVAIDEIAWGHSTPIQHLYGHGPA' A
#
# COMPACT_ATOMS: atom_id res chain seq x y z
N MET A 1 11.74 0.06 -9.54
CA MET A 1 10.73 -0.93 -9.17
C MET A 1 9.84 -0.40 -8.07
N PRO A 2 8.54 -0.62 -8.14
CA PRO A 2 7.67 -0.17 -7.06
C PRO A 2 7.96 -0.96 -5.78
N HIS A 3 7.69 -0.31 -4.66
CA HIS A 3 7.88 -0.90 -3.35
C HIS A 3 6.53 -1.13 -2.71
N THR A 4 6.43 -2.16 -1.87
CA THR A 4 5.22 -2.35 -1.08
C THR A 4 5.21 -1.39 0.10
N VAL A 5 4.04 -1.21 0.72
CA VAL A 5 3.96 -0.39 1.93
C VAL A 5 4.88 -0.97 3.01
N ALA A 6 4.93 -2.29 3.13
CA ALA A 6 5.81 -2.93 4.11
C ALA A 6 7.29 -2.61 3.83
N ASP A 7 7.69 -2.61 2.55
CA ASP A 7 9.06 -2.25 2.19
C ASP A 7 9.37 -0.81 2.59
N LEU A 8 8.45 0.11 2.34
CA LEU A 8 8.66 1.51 2.66
C LEU A 8 8.72 1.74 4.16
N CYS A 9 7.89 1.05 4.93
CA CYS A 9 7.95 1.12 6.39
C CYS A 9 9.30 0.64 6.89
N ARG A 10 9.79 -0.45 6.32
CA ARG A 10 11.08 -1.02 6.73
C ARG A 10 12.22 -0.05 6.40
N ALA A 11 12.18 0.52 5.20
CA ALA A 11 13.22 1.46 4.78
C ALA A 11 13.21 2.73 5.61
N ALA A 12 12.04 3.19 6.05
CA ALA A 12 11.90 4.40 6.87
C ALA A 12 12.03 4.10 8.36
N ASN A 13 12.17 2.83 8.72
CA ASN A 13 12.29 2.39 10.11
C ASN A 13 11.08 2.80 10.95
N ILE A 14 9.89 2.65 10.41
CA ILE A 14 8.64 2.87 11.14
C ILE A 14 7.80 1.61 11.07
N ASP A 15 6.91 1.46 12.04
CA ASP A 15 5.99 0.32 12.02
C ASP A 15 4.59 0.79 11.61
N VAL A 16 3.66 -0.16 11.57
CA VAL A 16 2.29 0.12 11.15
C VAL A 16 1.60 1.10 12.08
N VAL A 17 1.91 1.03 13.36
CA VAL A 17 1.33 1.93 14.36
C VAL A 17 1.73 3.37 14.06
N GLU A 18 3.01 3.59 13.77
CA GLU A 18 3.48 4.93 13.44
C GLU A 18 2.90 5.40 12.11
N LEU A 19 2.80 4.53 11.13
CA LEU A 19 2.21 4.90 9.84
C LEU A 19 0.75 5.28 10.02
N ALA A 20 0.00 4.53 10.82
CA ALA A 20 -1.39 4.85 11.10
C ALA A 20 -1.51 6.21 11.76
N ARG A 21 -0.63 6.50 12.71
CA ARG A 21 -0.61 7.79 13.40
C ARG A 21 -0.35 8.94 12.43
N ARG A 22 0.62 8.77 11.54
CA ARG A 22 0.99 9.82 10.60
C ARG A 22 -0.06 10.07 9.52
N THR A 23 -0.81 9.04 9.18
CA THR A 23 -1.85 9.14 8.15
C THR A 23 -3.23 9.43 8.75
N ASP A 24 -3.34 9.34 10.07
CA ASP A 24 -4.63 9.47 10.76
C ASP A 24 -5.63 8.42 10.29
N LEU A 25 -5.14 7.24 10.01
CA LEU A 25 -5.95 6.10 9.60
C LEU A 25 -5.99 5.07 10.71
N ASP A 26 -7.01 4.21 10.68
CA ASP A 26 -7.14 3.13 11.63
C ASP A 26 -5.98 2.16 11.52
N GLU A 27 -5.42 1.74 12.64
CA GLU A 27 -4.27 0.84 12.66
C GLU A 27 -4.57 -0.49 11.99
N GLY A 28 -5.75 -1.06 12.25
CA GLY A 28 -6.14 -2.32 11.62
C GLY A 28 -6.23 -2.19 10.11
N ARG A 29 -6.71 -1.05 9.65
CA ARG A 29 -6.81 -0.78 8.22
C ARG A 29 -5.43 -0.65 7.58
N VAL A 30 -4.54 0.08 8.23
CA VAL A 30 -3.17 0.23 7.73
C VAL A 30 -2.46 -1.13 7.71
N THR A 31 -2.69 -1.94 8.74
CA THR A 31 -2.13 -3.29 8.78
C THR A 31 -2.63 -4.12 7.60
N ALA A 32 -3.92 -4.07 7.31
CA ALA A 32 -4.48 -4.82 6.19
C ALA A 32 -3.92 -4.33 4.86
N ILE A 33 -3.74 -3.02 4.71
CA ILE A 33 -3.14 -2.44 3.52
C ILE A 33 -1.69 -2.92 3.36
N ALA A 34 -0.93 -2.89 4.46
CA ALA A 34 0.48 -3.29 4.42
C ALA A 34 0.63 -4.78 4.09
N LEU A 35 -0.33 -5.60 4.49
CA LEU A 35 -0.31 -7.03 4.20
C LEU A 35 -0.90 -7.37 2.83
N GLY A 36 -1.38 -6.37 2.10
CA GLY A 36 -1.97 -6.59 0.80
C GLY A 36 -3.37 -7.17 0.83
N ARG A 37 -4.03 -7.12 1.99
CA ARG A 37 -5.38 -7.67 2.16
C ARG A 37 -6.48 -6.67 1.89
N TRP A 38 -6.13 -5.41 1.83
CA TRP A 38 -7.10 -4.35 1.63
C TRP A 38 -6.59 -3.38 0.57
N THR A 39 -7.43 -3.04 -0.38
CA THR A 39 -7.08 -2.06 -1.39
C THR A 39 -7.47 -0.68 -0.87
N PRO A 40 -6.50 0.22 -0.67
CA PRO A 40 -6.81 1.53 -0.13
C PRO A 40 -7.55 2.40 -1.15
N SER A 41 -8.34 3.34 -0.63
CA SER A 41 -9.00 4.33 -1.46
C SER A 41 -7.97 5.32 -2.00
N PRO A 42 -8.32 6.12 -3.03
CA PRO A 42 -7.39 7.14 -3.53
C PRO A 42 -6.90 8.09 -2.45
N ALA A 43 -7.78 8.49 -1.52
CA ALA A 43 -7.39 9.40 -0.44
C ALA A 43 -6.39 8.71 0.50
N GLU A 44 -6.61 7.44 0.81
CA GLU A 44 -5.70 6.69 1.66
C GLU A 44 -4.33 6.52 1.01
N ARG A 45 -4.34 6.27 -0.30
CA ARG A 45 -3.09 6.15 -1.05
C ARG A 45 -2.28 7.44 -1.00
N GLN A 46 -2.95 8.58 -1.15
CA GLN A 46 -2.28 9.87 -1.10
C GLN A 46 -1.66 10.12 0.27
N LYS A 47 -2.39 9.80 1.33
CA LYS A 47 -1.88 9.99 2.70
C LYS A 47 -0.64 9.12 2.94
N ILE A 48 -0.69 7.87 2.53
CA ILE A 48 0.43 6.95 2.73
C ILE A 48 1.63 7.38 1.89
N ALA A 49 1.41 7.70 0.61
CA ALA A 49 2.49 8.12 -0.27
C ALA A 49 3.17 9.38 0.26
N ALA A 50 2.39 10.29 0.83
CA ALA A 50 2.93 11.54 1.37
C ALA A 50 3.87 11.29 2.54
N VAL A 51 3.59 10.29 3.38
CA VAL A 51 4.46 9.95 4.50
C VAL A 51 5.85 9.55 4.01
N PHE A 52 5.91 8.85 2.89
CA PHE A 52 7.16 8.35 2.35
C PHE A 52 7.76 9.26 1.27
N SER A 53 7.07 10.35 0.95
CA SER A 53 7.52 11.31 -0.08
C SER A 53 7.75 10.65 -1.43
N VAL A 54 6.84 9.76 -1.80
CA VAL A 54 6.91 9.07 -3.09
C VAL A 54 5.60 9.29 -3.85
N ALA A 55 5.64 9.05 -5.15
CA ALA A 55 4.42 9.12 -5.95
C ALA A 55 3.56 7.90 -5.68
N ILE A 56 2.25 8.05 -5.83
CA ILE A 56 1.30 6.98 -5.56
C ILE A 56 1.62 5.74 -6.41
N ASP A 57 1.96 5.94 -7.67
CA ASP A 57 2.23 4.82 -8.58
C ASP A 57 3.61 4.18 -8.38
N GLU A 58 4.42 4.72 -7.48
CA GLU A 58 5.66 4.08 -7.08
C GLU A 58 5.44 3.01 -6.01
N ILE A 59 4.24 2.91 -5.48
CA ILE A 59 3.90 1.93 -4.44
C ILE A 59 3.09 0.81 -5.05
N ALA A 60 3.47 -0.42 -4.73
CA ALA A 60 2.70 -1.60 -5.09
C ALA A 60 1.63 -1.80 -4.01
N TRP A 61 0.39 -1.53 -4.36
CA TRP A 61 -0.68 -1.42 -3.37
C TRP A 61 -1.38 -2.73 -3.04
N GLY A 62 -0.90 -3.79 -3.41
CA GLY A 62 -1.58 -4.96 -3.07
C GLY A 62 -1.38 -5.95 -4.08
N HIS A 63 -2.13 -6.77 -4.14
CA HIS A 63 -1.96 -7.65 -4.86
C HIS A 63 -2.47 -7.53 -6.07
N SER A 64 -2.25 -7.89 -6.74
CA SER A 64 -2.69 -7.85 -7.78
C SER A 64 -3.33 -8.74 -8.37
N THR A 65 -3.50 -8.98 -8.56
CA THR A 65 -3.90 -9.68 -9.00
C THR A 65 -4.19 -9.96 -9.78
N PRO A 66 -4.35 -10.33 -10.11
CA PRO A 66 -4.56 -10.59 -10.90
C PRO A 66 -5.12 -10.79 -11.61
N ILE A 67 -5.42 -10.86 -11.80
CA ILE A 67 -5.71 -11.03 -12.31
C ILE A 67 -5.79 -10.66 -13.19
N GLN A 68 -5.48 -10.45 -13.32
CA GLN A 68 -5.14 -10.11 -13.87
C GLN A 68 -4.61 -10.22 -14.59
N HIS A 69 -4.40 -10.71 -14.60
CA HIS A 69 -3.74 -10.88 -15.02
C HIS A 69 -4.03 -11.49 -15.50
N LEU A 70 -4.63 -11.97 -15.32
CA LEU A 70 -4.85 -12.53 -15.48
C LEU A 70 -5.75 -12.41 -16.14
N TYR A 71 -6.13 -12.59 -16.31
CA TYR A 71 -6.63 -12.52 -16.73
C TYR A 71 -6.77 -12.08 -17.48
N GLY A 72 -6.64 -12.25 -17.47
CA GLY A 72 -6.29 -11.91 -17.79
C GLY A 72 -6.27 -11.96 -18.58
N HIS A 73 -6.27 -12.26 -18.68
CA HIS A 73 -6.04 -12.51 -19.06
C HIS A 73 -6.38 -12.97 -19.51
N GLY A 74 -6.70 -13.22 -19.55
CA GLY A 74 -6.77 -13.71 -19.58
C GLY A 74 -7.28 -14.21 -20.07
N PRO A 75 -7.47 -14.63 -20.34
CA PRO A 75 -7.61 -15.07 -20.52
C PRO A 75 -7.82 -15.08 -20.89
N ALA A 76 -7.70 -15.19 -20.99
CA ALA A 76 -7.68 -15.04 -20.95
C ALA A 76 -7.83 -14.95 -21.10
#